data_f04c0c2e077f3011d5111e0dd3c098d0
#
_entry.id   f04c0c2e077f3011d5111e0dd3c098d0
#
_cell.length_a   1.000
_cell.length_b   1.000
_cell.length_c   1.000
_cell.angle_alpha   90.00
_cell.angle_beta   90.00
_cell.angle_gamma   90.00
#
_symmetry.space_group_name_H-M   'P 1'
#
loop_
_entity.id
_entity.type
_entity.pdbx_description
1 polymer ?
#
loop_
_entity_poly.entity_id
_entity_poly.type
_entity_poly.pdbx_seq_one_letter_code
_entity_poly.pdbx_strand_id
1 'polypeptide(L)'
;MKNIKIGTKLIGGFIIVALIVLVVGFFGWNGARQLQGHIHEIGEVRLPSVENLLRIQVEANAIRTSVQTILNPRLSREDRQQLYDDIGTARERYEEAWSIYEPLPQTEEESRVWNEFVTAWDAWREVNNRVVQMSREIEQTDILNPDALRARLLGFISDHHALMEKTLKLIVSG
;
A
#
# COMPACT_ATOMS: atom_id res chain seq x y z
N MET A 1 -18.34 15.76 -70.95
CA MET A 1 -18.62 15.52 -69.52
C MET A 1 -20.09 15.11 -69.38
N LYS A 2 -20.38 13.92 -68.97
CA LYS A 2 -21.80 13.42 -68.86
C LYS A 2 -22.56 14.31 -67.88
N ASN A 3 -23.66 14.88 -68.25
CA ASN A 3 -24.56 15.62 -67.37
C ASN A 3 -25.25 14.67 -66.40
N ILE A 4 -24.62 14.49 -65.26
CA ILE A 4 -25.17 13.76 -64.11
C ILE A 4 -26.31 14.61 -63.55
N LYS A 5 -27.53 14.05 -63.49
CA LYS A 5 -28.72 14.73 -62.95
C LYS A 5 -28.42 15.24 -61.51
N ILE A 6 -28.92 16.42 -61.18
CA ILE A 6 -28.68 17.09 -59.89
C ILE A 6 -29.02 16.15 -58.69
N GLY A 7 -30.11 15.35 -58.86
CA GLY A 7 -30.47 14.38 -57.81
C GLY A 7 -29.43 13.30 -57.55
N THR A 8 -28.75 12.80 -58.61
CA THR A 8 -27.67 11.79 -58.42
C THR A 8 -26.44 12.36 -57.72
N LYS A 9 -26.12 13.63 -57.95
CA LYS A 9 -25.04 14.32 -57.22
C LYS A 9 -25.39 14.51 -55.73
N LEU A 10 -26.64 14.84 -55.44
CA LEU A 10 -27.13 14.99 -54.07
C LEU A 10 -27.10 13.66 -53.29
N ILE A 11 -27.61 12.62 -53.88
CA ILE A 11 -27.61 11.26 -53.28
C ILE A 11 -26.17 10.78 -53.06
N GLY A 12 -25.27 10.97 -54.04
CA GLY A 12 -23.86 10.62 -53.89
C GLY A 12 -23.17 11.36 -52.77
N GLY A 13 -23.47 12.65 -52.58
CA GLY A 13 -22.98 13.43 -51.45
C GLY A 13 -23.44 12.90 -50.09
N PHE A 14 -24.72 12.57 -49.98
CA PHE A 14 -25.25 11.98 -48.75
C PHE A 14 -24.67 10.59 -48.45
N ILE A 15 -24.43 9.76 -49.44
CA ILE A 15 -23.78 8.43 -49.26
C ILE A 15 -22.35 8.62 -48.74
N ILE A 16 -21.58 9.57 -49.26
CA ILE A 16 -20.21 9.85 -48.80
C ILE A 16 -20.23 10.29 -47.36
N VAL A 17 -21.12 11.23 -47.00
CA VAL A 17 -21.23 11.70 -45.60
C VAL A 17 -21.65 10.55 -44.68
N ALA A 18 -22.60 9.71 -45.10
CA ALA A 18 -23.01 8.55 -44.30
C ALA A 18 -21.87 7.55 -44.09
N LEU A 19 -21.05 7.31 -45.10
CA LEU A 19 -19.86 6.45 -44.95
C LEU A 19 -18.83 7.04 -44.00
N ILE A 20 -18.59 8.34 -44.07
CA ILE A 20 -17.67 9.02 -43.13
C ILE A 20 -18.20 8.88 -41.69
N VAL A 21 -19.48 9.12 -41.44
CA VAL A 21 -20.11 8.98 -40.13
C VAL A 21 -20.01 7.54 -39.62
N LEU A 22 -20.22 6.54 -40.48
CA LEU A 22 -20.03 5.15 -40.09
C LEU A 22 -18.60 4.81 -39.69
N VAL A 23 -17.63 5.30 -40.46
CA VAL A 23 -16.21 5.10 -40.15
C VAL A 23 -15.85 5.77 -38.83
N VAL A 24 -16.22 7.02 -38.64
CA VAL A 24 -15.96 7.75 -37.37
C VAL A 24 -16.67 7.09 -36.19
N GLY A 25 -17.92 6.67 -36.37
CA GLY A 25 -18.69 5.95 -35.36
C GLY A 25 -18.02 4.62 -34.94
N PHE A 26 -17.51 3.87 -35.92
CA PHE A 26 -16.80 2.61 -35.66
C PHE A 26 -15.51 2.83 -34.85
N PHE A 27 -14.71 3.81 -35.25
CA PHE A 27 -13.47 4.15 -34.49
C PHE A 27 -13.81 4.73 -33.12
N GLY A 28 -14.82 5.58 -33.01
CA GLY A 28 -15.28 6.11 -31.72
C GLY A 28 -15.75 5.02 -30.76
N TRP A 29 -16.54 4.07 -31.28
CA TRP A 29 -17.00 2.92 -30.49
C TRP A 29 -15.86 2.03 -30.02
N ASN A 30 -14.89 1.75 -30.89
CA ASN A 30 -13.73 0.92 -30.53
C ASN A 30 -12.82 1.62 -29.51
N GLY A 31 -12.59 2.93 -29.69
CA GLY A 31 -11.85 3.74 -28.71
C GLY A 31 -12.54 3.80 -27.33
N ALA A 32 -13.85 3.95 -27.32
CA ALA A 32 -14.64 3.95 -26.09
C ALA A 32 -14.56 2.62 -25.32
N ARG A 33 -14.57 1.50 -26.04
CA ARG A 33 -14.39 0.16 -25.44
C ARG A 33 -13.01 -0.03 -24.80
N GLN A 34 -11.95 0.41 -25.47
CA GLN A 34 -10.60 0.33 -24.91
C GLN A 34 -10.46 1.21 -23.66
N LEU A 35 -11.02 2.42 -23.69
CA LEU A 35 -10.99 3.32 -22.53
C LEU A 35 -11.72 2.72 -21.33
N GLN A 36 -12.84 2.04 -21.54
CA GLN A 36 -13.60 1.39 -20.47
C GLN A 36 -12.79 0.28 -19.78
N GLY A 37 -11.98 -0.48 -20.54
CA GLY A 37 -11.08 -1.49 -19.97
C GLY A 37 -10.00 -0.86 -19.06
N HIS A 38 -9.39 0.24 -19.48
CA HIS A 38 -8.39 0.94 -18.68
C HIS A 38 -8.97 1.60 -17.42
N ILE A 39 -10.19 2.15 -17.50
CA ILE A 39 -10.88 2.72 -16.33
C ILE A 39 -11.17 1.63 -15.29
N HIS A 40 -11.60 0.45 -15.72
CA HIS A 40 -11.85 -0.68 -14.83
C HIS A 40 -10.55 -1.15 -14.13
N GLU A 41 -9.47 -1.32 -14.90
CA GLU A 41 -8.17 -1.69 -14.35
C GLU A 41 -7.66 -0.67 -13.31
N ILE A 42 -7.75 0.62 -13.63
CA ILE A 42 -7.31 1.68 -12.70
C ILE A 42 -8.18 1.70 -11.45
N GLY A 43 -9.50 1.65 -11.59
CA GLY A 43 -10.44 1.79 -10.47
C GLY A 43 -10.51 0.56 -9.57
N GLU A 44 -10.40 -0.65 -10.12
CA GLU A 44 -10.63 -1.88 -9.37
C GLU A 44 -9.34 -2.60 -8.95
N VAL A 45 -8.20 -2.28 -9.58
CA VAL A 45 -6.92 -2.93 -9.28
C VAL A 45 -5.90 -1.92 -8.77
N ARG A 46 -5.57 -0.91 -9.58
CA ARG A 46 -4.44 -0.02 -9.27
C ARG A 46 -4.71 0.91 -8.10
N LEU A 47 -5.92 1.49 -8.03
CA LEU A 47 -6.28 2.39 -6.95
C LEU A 47 -6.36 1.68 -5.59
N PRO A 48 -7.06 0.52 -5.45
CA PRO A 48 -7.01 -0.27 -4.23
C PRO A 48 -5.61 -0.75 -3.86
N SER A 49 -4.76 -1.11 -4.84
CA SER A 49 -3.36 -1.49 -4.58
C SER A 49 -2.59 -0.37 -3.88
N VAL A 50 -2.62 0.83 -4.46
CA VAL A 50 -1.90 1.99 -3.90
C VAL A 50 -2.47 2.38 -2.52
N GLU A 51 -3.80 2.42 -2.38
CA GLU A 51 -4.46 2.77 -1.12
C GLU A 51 -4.04 1.83 0.01
N ASN A 52 -4.09 0.52 -0.22
CA ASN A 52 -3.78 -0.46 0.82
C ASN A 52 -2.28 -0.52 1.13
N LEU A 53 -1.39 -0.35 0.15
CA LEU A 53 0.05 -0.21 0.41
C LEU A 53 0.37 1.02 1.23
N LEU A 54 -0.26 2.17 0.94
CA LEU A 54 -0.12 3.39 1.75
C LEU A 54 -0.65 3.18 3.18
N ARG A 55 -1.76 2.46 3.35
CA ARG A 55 -2.30 2.13 4.67
C ARG A 55 -1.32 1.26 5.46
N ILE A 56 -0.76 0.20 4.85
CA ILE A 56 0.29 -0.62 5.47
C ILE A 56 1.47 0.25 5.91
N GLN A 57 1.92 1.18 5.07
CA GLN A 57 3.01 2.10 5.39
C GLN A 57 2.68 3.01 6.58
N VAL A 58 1.48 3.60 6.61
CA VAL A 58 1.03 4.48 7.70
C VAL A 58 1.00 3.73 9.02
N GLU A 59 0.42 2.54 9.05
CA GLU A 59 0.31 1.74 10.26
C GLU A 59 1.68 1.19 10.71
N ALA A 60 2.58 0.85 9.78
CA ALA A 60 3.97 0.51 10.10
C ALA A 60 4.70 1.67 10.80
N ASN A 61 4.51 2.90 10.33
CA ASN A 61 5.08 4.09 10.96
C ASN A 61 4.46 4.36 12.34
N ALA A 62 3.16 4.13 12.53
CA ALA A 62 2.50 4.24 13.82
C ALA A 62 3.10 3.24 14.82
N ILE A 63 3.25 1.96 14.44
CA ILE A 63 3.89 0.92 15.27
C ILE A 63 5.32 1.32 15.62
N ARG A 64 6.11 1.76 14.63
CA ARG A 64 7.49 2.21 14.87
C ARG A 64 7.56 3.33 15.90
N THR A 65 6.68 4.32 15.78
CA THR A 65 6.63 5.47 16.71
C THR A 65 6.25 5.01 18.11
N SER A 66 5.25 4.16 18.26
CA SER A 66 4.83 3.61 19.55
C SER A 66 5.94 2.77 20.19
N VAL A 67 6.60 1.90 19.41
CA VAL A 67 7.74 1.09 19.89
C VAL A 67 8.90 1.98 20.34
N GLN A 68 9.23 3.04 19.61
CA GLN A 68 10.26 3.99 20.03
C GLN A 68 9.87 4.75 21.30
N THR A 69 8.61 5.12 21.43
CA THR A 69 8.09 5.84 22.60
C THR A 69 8.10 4.97 23.86
N ILE A 70 7.78 3.67 23.74
CA ILE A 70 7.85 2.70 24.85
C ILE A 70 9.25 2.67 25.52
N LEU A 71 10.30 3.01 24.77
CA LEU A 71 11.67 3.05 25.31
C LEU A 71 11.93 4.21 26.29
N ASN A 72 10.99 5.15 26.42
CA ASN A 72 11.12 6.24 27.37
C ASN A 72 10.91 5.71 28.81
N PRO A 73 11.92 5.75 29.69
CA PRO A 73 11.80 5.24 31.05
C PRO A 73 10.89 6.08 31.95
N ARG A 74 10.54 7.28 31.52
CA ARG A 74 9.67 8.21 32.28
C ARG A 74 8.19 8.08 31.94
N LEU A 75 7.83 7.14 31.05
CA LEU A 75 6.44 6.89 30.74
C LEU A 75 5.70 6.30 31.93
N SER A 76 4.48 6.82 32.17
CA SER A 76 3.56 6.20 33.13
C SER A 76 3.13 4.80 32.67
N ARG A 77 2.58 4.00 33.59
CA ARG A 77 2.01 2.68 33.21
C ARG A 77 0.80 2.84 32.28
N GLU A 78 -0.02 3.84 32.52
CA GLU A 78 -1.20 4.15 31.72
C GLU A 78 -0.82 4.53 30.29
N ASP A 79 0.16 5.44 30.14
CA ASP A 79 0.65 5.84 28.80
C ASP A 79 1.26 4.65 28.05
N ARG A 80 1.97 3.77 28.77
CA ARG A 80 2.59 2.59 28.18
C ARG A 80 1.54 1.58 27.73
N GLN A 81 0.50 1.36 28.54
CA GLN A 81 -0.62 0.51 28.16
C GLN A 81 -1.33 1.04 26.90
N GLN A 82 -1.54 2.36 26.83
CA GLN A 82 -2.13 3.00 25.63
C GLN A 82 -1.28 2.72 24.38
N LEU A 83 0.06 2.79 24.48
CA LEU A 83 0.94 2.49 23.36
C LEU A 83 0.86 1.02 22.93
N TYR A 84 0.67 0.07 23.86
CA TYR A 84 0.43 -1.33 23.50
C TYR A 84 -0.90 -1.52 22.76
N ASP A 85 -1.93 -0.81 23.17
CA ASP A 85 -3.25 -0.86 22.54
C ASP A 85 -3.20 -0.20 21.15
N ASP A 86 -2.47 0.92 21.01
CA ASP A 86 -2.22 1.59 19.72
C ASP A 86 -1.48 0.66 18.73
N ILE A 87 -0.46 -0.06 19.21
CA ILE A 87 0.24 -1.08 18.40
C ILE A 87 -0.73 -2.20 17.97
N GLY A 88 -1.60 -2.64 18.86
CA GLY A 88 -2.64 -3.64 18.55
C GLY A 88 -3.56 -3.14 17.44
N THR A 89 -4.11 -1.95 17.61
CA THR A 89 -5.00 -1.31 16.63
C THR A 89 -4.32 -1.10 15.27
N ALA A 90 -3.08 -0.63 15.26
CA ALA A 90 -2.32 -0.45 14.01
C ALA A 90 -2.07 -1.79 13.30
N ARG A 91 -1.88 -2.89 14.06
CA ARG A 91 -1.75 -4.24 13.49
C ARG A 91 -3.03 -4.69 12.81
N GLU A 92 -4.17 -4.56 13.46
CA GLU A 92 -5.45 -4.92 12.88
C GLU A 92 -5.70 -4.17 11.56
N ARG A 93 -5.36 -2.87 11.52
CA ARG A 93 -5.54 -2.03 10.34
C ARG A 93 -4.62 -2.41 9.19
N TYR A 94 -3.34 -2.72 9.45
CA TYR A 94 -2.47 -3.15 8.36
C TYR A 94 -2.81 -4.57 7.89
N GLU A 95 -3.26 -5.46 8.77
CA GLU A 95 -3.70 -6.81 8.39
C GLU A 95 -4.94 -6.77 7.50
N GLU A 96 -5.88 -5.87 7.80
CA GLU A 96 -7.03 -5.59 6.91
C GLU A 96 -6.53 -5.14 5.52
N ALA A 97 -5.67 -4.12 5.46
CA ALA A 97 -5.13 -3.61 4.20
C ALA A 97 -4.32 -4.69 3.44
N TRP A 98 -3.57 -5.51 4.15
CA TRP A 98 -2.82 -6.65 3.60
C TRP A 98 -3.74 -7.66 2.93
N SER A 99 -4.81 -8.05 3.63
CA SER A 99 -5.79 -9.02 3.12
C SER A 99 -6.51 -8.54 1.85
N ILE A 100 -6.60 -7.23 1.65
CA ILE A 100 -7.18 -6.64 0.44
C ILE A 100 -6.14 -6.58 -0.67
N TYR A 101 -4.88 -6.22 -0.37
CA TYR A 101 -3.83 -6.05 -1.37
C TYR A 101 -3.32 -7.38 -1.95
N GLU A 102 -3.08 -8.37 -1.09
CA GLU A 102 -2.41 -9.61 -1.47
C GLU A 102 -3.11 -10.40 -2.60
N PRO A 103 -4.46 -10.49 -2.66
CA PRO A 103 -5.17 -11.16 -3.75
C PRO A 103 -5.32 -10.34 -5.04
N LEU A 104 -4.91 -9.07 -5.05
CA LEU A 104 -5.01 -8.24 -6.26
C LEU A 104 -4.04 -8.73 -7.34
N PRO A 105 -4.41 -8.59 -8.63
CA PRO A 105 -3.53 -8.91 -9.73
C PRO A 105 -2.24 -8.07 -9.68
N GLN A 106 -1.11 -8.75 -9.64
CA GLN A 106 0.21 -8.16 -9.60
C GLN A 106 0.98 -8.48 -10.89
N THR A 107 1.81 -7.58 -11.35
CA THR A 107 2.80 -7.88 -12.39
C THR A 107 3.90 -8.80 -11.82
N GLU A 108 4.70 -9.42 -12.69
CA GLU A 108 5.83 -10.26 -12.24
C GLU A 108 6.82 -9.47 -11.37
N GLU A 109 7.07 -8.22 -11.70
CA GLU A 109 7.96 -7.34 -10.93
C GLU A 109 7.36 -6.97 -9.57
N GLU A 110 6.08 -6.59 -9.53
CA GLU A 110 5.35 -6.31 -8.29
C GLU A 110 5.35 -7.53 -7.36
N SER A 111 5.07 -8.71 -7.90
CA SER A 111 5.05 -9.96 -7.14
C SER A 111 6.44 -10.30 -6.56
N ARG A 112 7.51 -10.04 -7.32
CA ARG A 112 8.89 -10.24 -6.84
C ARG A 112 9.20 -9.31 -5.67
N VAL A 113 8.92 -8.01 -5.84
CA VAL A 113 9.15 -6.99 -4.80
C VAL A 113 8.29 -7.28 -3.56
N TRP A 114 7.03 -7.68 -3.77
CA TRP A 114 6.14 -8.06 -2.69
C TRP A 114 6.69 -9.22 -1.85
N ASN A 115 7.19 -10.28 -2.47
CA ASN A 115 7.77 -11.42 -1.75
C ASN A 115 9.03 -11.02 -0.94
N GLU A 116 9.87 -10.14 -1.49
CA GLU A 116 11.01 -9.58 -0.75
C GLU A 116 10.55 -8.74 0.44
N PHE A 117 9.50 -7.93 0.24
CA PHE A 117 8.88 -7.12 1.29
C PHE A 117 8.29 -7.99 2.40
N VAL A 118 7.52 -9.05 2.08
CA VAL A 118 6.92 -9.98 3.06
C VAL A 118 8.00 -10.56 3.97
N THR A 119 9.11 -11.03 3.40
CA THR A 119 10.24 -11.58 4.16
C THR A 119 10.84 -10.53 5.13
N ALA A 120 11.03 -9.30 4.66
CA ALA A 120 11.56 -8.22 5.48
C ALA A 120 10.56 -7.77 6.56
N TRP A 121 9.26 -7.78 6.22
CA TRP A 121 8.17 -7.47 7.13
C TRP A 121 8.07 -8.45 8.30
N ASP A 122 8.16 -9.74 8.03
CA ASP A 122 8.12 -10.76 9.08
C ASP A 122 9.26 -10.60 10.09
N ALA A 123 10.47 -10.36 9.59
CA ALA A 123 11.62 -10.09 10.45
C ALA A 123 11.43 -8.79 11.26
N TRP A 124 10.92 -7.72 10.65
CA TRP A 124 10.60 -6.47 11.34
C TRP A 124 9.52 -6.67 12.41
N ARG A 125 8.48 -7.44 12.13
CA ARG A 125 7.40 -7.77 13.06
C ARG A 125 7.93 -8.53 14.28
N GLU A 126 8.81 -9.51 14.07
CA GLU A 126 9.44 -10.28 15.14
C GLU A 126 10.23 -9.38 16.11
N VAL A 127 11.04 -8.45 15.55
CA VAL A 127 11.80 -7.47 16.34
C VAL A 127 10.87 -6.60 17.18
N ASN A 128 9.81 -6.05 16.59
CA ASN A 128 8.84 -5.23 17.35
C ASN A 128 8.15 -6.03 18.45
N ASN A 129 7.76 -7.28 18.18
CA ASN A 129 7.16 -8.16 19.17
C ASN A 129 8.10 -8.39 20.34
N ARG A 130 9.38 -8.60 20.07
CA ARG A 130 10.37 -8.81 21.11
C ARG A 130 10.56 -7.58 22.00
N VAL A 131 10.59 -6.38 21.40
CA VAL A 131 10.67 -5.12 22.16
C VAL A 131 9.46 -4.94 23.08
N VAL A 132 8.25 -5.14 22.54
CA VAL A 132 7.01 -5.04 23.32
C VAL A 132 6.99 -6.07 24.46
N GLN A 133 7.39 -7.32 24.19
CA GLN A 133 7.47 -8.36 25.20
C GLN A 133 8.46 -7.99 26.30
N MET A 134 9.66 -7.56 25.95
CA MET A 134 10.68 -7.14 26.91
C MET A 134 10.19 -5.97 27.77
N SER A 135 9.49 -5.01 27.18
CA SER A 135 8.90 -3.89 27.91
C SER A 135 7.88 -4.35 28.95
N ARG A 136 7.00 -5.29 28.60
CA ARG A 136 6.01 -5.88 29.52
C ARG A 136 6.66 -6.70 30.64
N GLU A 137 7.67 -7.51 30.33
CA GLU A 137 8.42 -8.29 31.33
C GLU A 137 9.04 -7.40 32.38
N ILE A 138 9.52 -6.24 31.98
CA ILE A 138 10.14 -5.25 32.86
C ILE A 138 9.12 -4.59 33.77
N GLU A 139 7.95 -4.25 33.29
CA GLU A 139 6.87 -3.71 34.11
C GLU A 139 6.41 -4.68 35.18
N GLN A 140 6.47 -6.00 34.91
CA GLN A 140 6.07 -7.02 35.86
C GLN A 140 7.09 -7.28 36.96
N THR A 141 8.36 -7.04 36.70
CA THR A 141 9.42 -7.42 37.63
C THR A 141 9.73 -6.37 38.69
N ASP A 142 9.17 -5.16 38.60
CA ASP A 142 9.36 -4.03 39.55
C ASP A 142 10.86 -3.74 39.91
N ILE A 143 11.80 -4.46 39.29
CA ILE A 143 13.23 -4.41 39.50
C ILE A 143 13.85 -3.59 38.39
N LEU A 144 13.60 -2.28 38.38
CA LEU A 144 14.11 -1.49 37.29
C LEU A 144 15.15 -0.48 37.69
N ASN A 145 16.36 -0.77 37.26
CA ASN A 145 17.26 0.30 36.85
C ASN A 145 16.83 0.76 35.44
N PRO A 146 16.12 1.91 35.29
CA PRO A 146 15.60 2.40 34.03
C PRO A 146 16.69 2.56 32.95
N ASP A 147 17.91 2.85 33.36
CA ASP A 147 19.04 3.08 32.48
C ASP A 147 19.59 1.77 31.89
N ALA A 148 19.65 0.70 32.68
CA ALA A 148 20.08 -0.62 32.21
C ALA A 148 19.08 -1.20 31.20
N LEU A 149 17.78 -0.98 31.43
CA LEU A 149 16.72 -1.36 30.50
C LEU A 149 16.84 -0.62 29.17
N ARG A 150 16.94 0.71 29.26
CA ARG A 150 17.07 1.57 28.08
C ARG A 150 18.27 1.16 27.23
N ALA A 151 19.42 0.91 27.86
CA ALA A 151 20.63 0.45 27.17
C ALA A 151 20.39 -0.87 26.42
N ARG A 152 19.69 -1.82 27.05
CA ARG A 152 19.39 -3.15 26.48
C ARG A 152 18.43 -3.07 25.29
N LEU A 153 17.36 -2.26 25.42
CA LEU A 153 16.37 -2.05 24.36
C LEU A 153 16.97 -1.24 23.19
N LEU A 154 17.75 -0.20 23.47
CA LEU A 154 18.43 0.58 22.42
C LEU A 154 19.47 -0.25 21.67
N GLY A 155 20.24 -1.11 22.38
CA GLY A 155 21.15 -2.05 21.75
C GLY A 155 20.43 -2.97 20.78
N PHE A 156 19.33 -3.58 21.22
CA PHE A 156 18.53 -4.46 20.36
C PHE A 156 17.95 -3.75 19.13
N ILE A 157 17.45 -2.53 19.28
CA ILE A 157 16.93 -1.74 18.14
C ILE A 157 18.04 -1.32 17.20
N SER A 158 19.21 -0.90 17.74
CA SER A 158 20.38 -0.54 16.91
C SER A 158 20.82 -1.68 16.02
N ASP A 159 20.86 -2.90 16.57
CA ASP A 159 21.26 -4.10 15.83
C ASP A 159 20.26 -4.44 14.68
N HIS A 160 19.00 -4.02 14.81
CA HIS A 160 17.94 -4.29 13.83
C HIS A 160 17.50 -3.07 13.03
N HIS A 161 18.09 -1.90 13.25
CA HIS A 161 17.71 -0.65 12.59
C HIS A 161 17.81 -0.74 11.06
N ALA A 162 18.84 -1.37 10.54
CA ALA A 162 19.03 -1.55 9.10
C ALA A 162 17.90 -2.39 8.47
N LEU A 163 17.40 -3.39 9.19
CA LEU A 163 16.28 -4.23 8.75
C LEU A 163 14.98 -3.41 8.70
N MET A 164 14.71 -2.62 9.73
CA MET A 164 13.54 -1.75 9.79
C MET A 164 13.53 -0.70 8.68
N GLU A 165 14.69 -0.09 8.41
CA GLU A 165 14.83 0.90 7.33
C GLU A 165 14.65 0.27 5.94
N LYS A 166 15.20 -0.94 5.73
CA LYS A 166 15.02 -1.68 4.48
C LYS A 166 13.54 -2.00 4.22
N THR A 167 12.82 -2.47 5.23
CA THR A 167 11.39 -2.80 5.13
C THR A 167 10.56 -1.58 4.73
N LEU A 168 10.81 -0.43 5.39
CA LEU A 168 10.10 0.81 5.07
C LEU A 168 10.43 1.34 3.67
N LYS A 169 11.67 1.19 3.20
CA LYS A 169 12.06 1.58 1.83
C LYS A 169 11.34 0.74 0.78
N LEU A 170 11.15 -0.55 1.00
CA LEU A 170 10.42 -1.44 0.08
C LEU A 170 8.95 -1.02 -0.07
N ILE A 171 8.30 -0.54 1.01
CA ILE A 171 6.93 -0.02 0.96
C ILE A 171 6.83 1.27 0.12
N VAL A 172 7.86 2.12 0.17
CA VAL A 172 7.84 3.46 -0.49
C VAL A 172 8.25 3.38 -1.96
N SER A 173 9.03 2.38 -2.33
CA SER A 173 9.62 2.25 -3.68
C SER A 173 8.83 1.36 -4.63
N GLY A 174 7.82 0.66 -4.15
CA GLY A 174 6.85 -0.11 -4.96
C GLY A 174 5.60 0.66 -5.23
#